data_93f6d0b14a33d81da594a913d21c6404
#
_entry.id   93f6d0b14a33d81da594a913d21c6404
#
_cell.length_a   1.000
_cell.length_b   1.000
_cell.length_c   1.000
_cell.angle_alpha   90.00
_cell.angle_beta   90.00
_cell.angle_gamma   90.00
#
_symmetry.space_group_name_H-M   'P 1'
#
loop_
_entity.id
_entity.type
_entity.pdbx_description
1 polymer ?
#
loop_
_entity_poly.entity_id
_entity_poly.type
_entity_poly.pdbx_seq_one_letter_code
_entity_poly.pdbx_strand_id
1 'polypeptide(L)'
;MTLSVGNLDAKKGEKKTGYLHVGETSLSDVVMPVTVINGAKSGQTLAMTAGFHPREYASIESLTRLSNLIDPATIKGSAIIVHIVNTPGFEVRGRKCPIDDAHPINSFPGNPNGGISQRIAHTIANEVLSQSDYYIDHHCNDVQWVGPSNVIYNRTGNDDVDPKSEAMARCFKTKYLRESKVRDYSSALGYATNEGIPSILTEVGSMMGVSSMTGFFEEDKIGWNIEGVDNLMKLIGMIDGTPYQSKEKPITNIVYLKAKHSGILFPLVEADDYVSKCQAVAEIRDPFGNQKEVIISPVDGVVSLMTSYRA
;
A
#
# COMPACT_ATOMS: atom_id res chain seq x y z
N MET A 1 17.29 -13.88 20.26
CA MET A 1 17.70 -14.22 18.88
C MET A 1 17.98 -12.93 18.14
N THR A 2 18.89 -12.96 17.16
CA THR A 2 19.14 -11.87 16.21
C THR A 2 18.09 -11.95 15.10
N LEU A 3 17.60 -10.83 14.64
CA LEU A 3 16.78 -10.74 13.42
C LEU A 3 17.69 -10.30 12.27
N SER A 4 17.79 -11.12 11.25
CA SER A 4 18.65 -10.88 10.09
C SER A 4 17.78 -10.62 8.86
N VAL A 5 18.02 -9.50 8.16
CA VAL A 5 17.33 -9.13 6.93
C VAL A 5 18.40 -8.66 5.93
N GLY A 6 18.65 -9.45 4.90
CA GLY A 6 19.82 -9.28 4.05
C GLY A 6 21.12 -9.34 4.85
N ASN A 7 21.88 -8.26 4.81
CA ASN A 7 23.14 -8.10 5.55
C ASN A 7 22.99 -7.34 6.89
N LEU A 8 21.76 -7.07 7.32
CA LEU A 8 21.49 -6.34 8.56
C LEU A 8 21.12 -7.31 9.68
N ASP A 9 21.94 -7.32 10.72
CA ASP A 9 21.74 -8.10 11.93
C ASP A 9 21.35 -7.20 13.10
N ALA A 10 20.09 -7.24 13.52
CA ALA A 10 19.60 -6.52 14.69
C ALA A 10 19.48 -7.47 15.89
N LYS A 11 20.22 -7.23 16.97
CA LYS A 11 20.08 -7.94 18.24
C LYS A 11 18.82 -7.47 18.96
N LYS A 12 18.40 -8.23 19.99
CA LYS A 12 17.28 -7.81 20.84
C LYS A 12 17.50 -6.42 21.44
N GLY A 13 16.49 -5.56 21.31
CA GLY A 13 16.54 -4.17 21.73
C GLY A 13 17.30 -3.25 20.76
N GLU A 14 17.62 -3.72 19.56
CA GLU A 14 18.34 -2.91 18.56
C GLU A 14 17.46 -2.53 17.38
N LYS A 15 17.77 -1.35 16.81
CA LYS A 15 17.28 -0.86 15.52
C LYS A 15 18.47 -0.69 14.59
N LYS A 16 18.37 -1.20 13.37
CA LYS A 16 19.38 -1.08 12.32
C LYS A 16 18.75 -0.52 11.05
N THR A 17 19.44 0.38 10.40
CA THR A 17 19.07 0.91 9.09
C THR A 17 20.16 0.58 8.08
N GLY A 18 19.77 0.33 6.85
CA GLY A 18 20.70 0.03 5.77
C GLY A 18 19.97 -0.24 4.46
N TYR A 19 20.58 -1.06 3.64
CA TYR A 19 20.07 -1.33 2.31
C TYR A 19 20.02 -2.82 2.02
N LEU A 20 18.89 -3.29 1.49
CA LEU A 20 18.78 -4.62 0.91
C LEU A 20 19.28 -4.57 -0.54
N HIS A 21 20.23 -5.41 -0.87
CA HIS A 21 20.72 -5.55 -2.23
C HIS A 21 19.74 -6.38 -3.06
N VAL A 22 19.38 -5.87 -4.23
CA VAL A 22 18.46 -6.51 -5.18
C VAL A 22 19.22 -7.06 -6.39
N GLY A 23 20.20 -6.32 -6.84
CA GLY A 23 20.99 -6.62 -8.03
C GLY A 23 21.76 -5.39 -8.46
N GLU A 24 22.25 -5.39 -9.69
CA GLU A 24 23.07 -4.33 -10.23
C GLU A 24 22.66 -3.95 -11.65
N THR A 25 22.94 -2.72 -12.02
CA THR A 25 23.01 -2.25 -13.40
C THR A 25 24.47 -2.26 -13.85
N SER A 26 24.75 -1.84 -15.08
CA SER A 26 26.14 -1.69 -15.54
C SER A 26 26.97 -0.63 -14.79
N LEU A 27 26.32 0.26 -14.02
CA LEU A 27 26.99 1.39 -13.37
C LEU A 27 26.70 1.53 -11.87
N SER A 28 25.71 0.83 -11.33
CA SER A 28 25.30 1.00 -9.93
C SER A 28 24.55 -0.22 -9.39
N ASP A 29 24.62 -0.40 -8.08
CA ASP A 29 23.75 -1.33 -7.38
C ASP A 29 22.30 -0.84 -7.37
N VAL A 30 21.36 -1.80 -7.40
CA VAL A 30 19.93 -1.58 -7.11
C VAL A 30 19.69 -2.07 -5.68
N VAL A 31 19.30 -1.15 -4.81
CA VAL A 31 19.14 -1.40 -3.38
C VAL A 31 17.83 -0.82 -2.86
N MET A 32 17.26 -1.40 -1.80
CA MET A 32 16.06 -0.88 -1.12
C MET A 32 16.43 -0.42 0.29
N PRO A 33 16.10 0.82 0.71
CA PRO A 33 16.31 1.28 2.08
C PRO A 33 15.40 0.54 3.05
N VAL A 34 15.97 -0.01 4.12
CA VAL A 34 15.26 -0.82 5.11
C VAL A 34 15.64 -0.44 6.54
N THR A 35 14.67 -0.49 7.43
CA THR A 35 14.85 -0.43 8.89
C THR A 35 14.42 -1.75 9.49
N VAL A 36 15.30 -2.39 10.25
CA VAL A 36 15.05 -3.62 11.00
C VAL A 36 15.03 -3.27 12.49
N ILE A 37 13.90 -3.54 13.15
CA ILE A 37 13.68 -3.25 14.57
C ILE A 37 13.42 -4.56 15.28
N ASN A 38 14.34 -4.98 16.13
CA ASN A 38 14.20 -6.20 16.93
C ASN A 38 13.92 -5.82 18.38
N GLY A 39 12.68 -6.00 18.81
CA GLY A 39 12.22 -5.63 20.14
C GLY A 39 12.94 -6.35 21.27
N ALA A 40 13.00 -5.71 22.43
CA ALA A 40 13.63 -6.27 23.63
C ALA A 40 12.96 -7.59 24.10
N LYS A 41 11.67 -7.75 23.82
CA LYS A 41 10.87 -8.93 24.16
C LYS A 41 10.49 -9.70 22.89
N SER A 42 10.33 -11.02 23.00
CA SER A 42 9.85 -11.86 21.91
C SER A 42 8.37 -11.58 21.62
N GLY A 43 7.96 -11.69 20.37
CA GLY A 43 6.59 -11.46 19.89
C GLY A 43 6.53 -11.67 18.38
N GLN A 44 5.51 -11.14 17.75
CA GLN A 44 5.22 -11.23 16.32
C GLN A 44 6.16 -10.34 15.49
N THR A 45 6.37 -10.69 14.24
CA THR A 45 7.09 -9.87 13.26
C THR A 45 6.09 -9.19 12.32
N LEU A 46 6.09 -7.86 12.30
CA LEU A 46 5.30 -7.04 11.39
C LEU A 46 6.19 -6.52 10.27
N ALA A 47 5.91 -6.92 9.02
CA ALA A 47 6.53 -6.33 7.85
C ALA A 47 5.66 -5.19 7.29
N MET A 48 6.33 -4.14 6.83
CA MET A 48 5.71 -2.98 6.20
C MET A 48 6.52 -2.55 4.98
N THR A 49 5.85 -2.30 3.87
CA THR A 49 6.48 -1.79 2.64
C THR A 49 5.78 -0.53 2.15
N ALA A 50 6.53 0.37 1.52
CA ALA A 50 6.01 1.49 0.77
C ALA A 50 6.82 1.71 -0.51
N GLY A 51 6.29 2.53 -1.42
CA GLY A 51 7.02 2.93 -2.60
C GLY A 51 7.18 1.84 -3.68
N PHE A 52 6.29 0.83 -3.72
CA PHE A 52 6.10 0.02 -4.94
C PHE A 52 5.72 0.92 -6.11
N HIS A 53 4.86 1.91 -5.84
CA HIS A 53 4.66 3.04 -6.72
C HIS A 53 5.39 4.26 -6.13
N PRO A 54 6.53 4.63 -6.68
CA PRO A 54 7.45 5.58 -6.03
C PRO A 54 6.93 7.01 -5.87
N ARG A 55 5.87 7.38 -6.56
CA ARG A 55 5.23 8.70 -6.43
C ARG A 55 4.22 8.81 -5.30
N GLU A 56 3.99 7.73 -4.59
CA GLU A 56 3.06 7.66 -3.45
C GLU A 56 3.76 8.12 -2.17
N TYR A 57 4.12 9.42 -2.13
CA TYR A 57 5.02 9.99 -1.12
C TYR A 57 4.48 9.94 0.30
N ALA A 58 3.15 10.05 0.51
CA ALA A 58 2.60 9.99 1.87
C ALA A 58 2.79 8.64 2.54
N SER A 59 2.73 7.54 1.77
CA SER A 59 3.01 6.20 2.29
C SER A 59 4.48 6.05 2.69
N ILE A 60 5.40 6.56 1.86
CA ILE A 60 6.85 6.56 2.13
C ILE A 60 7.16 7.37 3.40
N GLU A 61 6.61 8.59 3.49
CA GLU A 61 6.81 9.46 4.66
C GLU A 61 6.21 8.86 5.92
N SER A 62 5.05 8.21 5.84
CA SER A 62 4.44 7.52 6.98
C SER A 62 5.37 6.46 7.55
N LEU A 63 5.98 5.63 6.69
CA LEU A 63 6.93 4.60 7.14
C LEU A 63 8.24 5.19 7.66
N THR A 64 8.70 6.29 7.06
CA THR A 64 9.88 7.01 7.56
C THR A 64 9.65 7.51 8.99
N ARG A 65 8.50 8.13 9.26
CA ARG A 65 8.16 8.58 10.62
C ARG A 65 7.93 7.41 11.58
N LEU A 66 7.22 6.36 11.17
CA LEU A 66 7.01 5.15 11.98
C LEU A 66 8.33 4.51 12.38
N SER A 67 9.29 4.41 11.47
CA SER A 67 10.60 3.83 11.76
C SER A 67 11.36 4.60 12.84
N ASN A 68 11.15 5.91 12.92
CA ASN A 68 11.73 6.77 13.96
C ASN A 68 10.97 6.67 15.29
N LEU A 69 9.64 6.56 15.24
CA LEU A 69 8.78 6.51 16.44
C LEU A 69 8.88 5.16 17.19
N ILE A 70 9.06 4.06 16.49
CA ILE A 70 9.13 2.73 17.12
C ILE A 70 10.45 2.59 17.88
N ASP A 71 10.35 2.47 19.21
CA ASP A 71 11.49 2.22 20.11
C ASP A 71 11.64 0.71 20.33
N PRO A 72 12.77 0.10 19.94
CA PRO A 72 13.02 -1.33 20.15
C PRO A 72 13.01 -1.74 21.63
N ALA A 73 13.26 -0.85 22.55
CA ALA A 73 13.23 -1.14 23.98
C ALA A 73 11.80 -1.39 24.50
N THR A 74 10.79 -0.87 23.84
CA THR A 74 9.39 -0.87 24.31
C THR A 74 8.52 -1.94 23.63
N ILE A 75 8.87 -2.38 22.43
CA ILE A 75 8.05 -3.32 21.67
C ILE A 75 8.35 -4.78 22.01
N LYS A 76 7.31 -5.62 21.85
CA LYS A 76 7.38 -7.09 21.84
C LYS A 76 7.37 -7.54 20.37
N GLY A 77 8.29 -8.43 19.99
CA GLY A 77 8.43 -8.86 18.60
C GLY A 77 9.30 -7.92 17.78
N SER A 78 9.06 -7.87 16.48
CA SER A 78 9.95 -7.17 15.55
C SER A 78 9.18 -6.42 14.47
N ALA A 79 9.81 -5.39 13.89
CA ALA A 79 9.30 -4.72 12.70
C ALA A 79 10.37 -4.69 11.61
N ILE A 80 9.97 -4.99 10.36
CA ILE A 80 10.79 -4.85 9.17
C ILE A 80 10.12 -3.82 8.27
N ILE A 81 10.79 -2.70 8.00
CA ILE A 81 10.22 -1.57 7.27
C ILE A 81 11.06 -1.31 6.01
N VAL A 82 10.51 -1.60 4.84
CA VAL A 82 11.12 -1.24 3.55
C VAL A 82 10.51 0.08 3.10
N HIS A 83 11.31 1.14 3.12
CA HIS A 83 10.83 2.49 2.92
C HIS A 83 10.45 2.80 1.47
N ILE A 84 11.28 2.34 0.52
CA ILE A 84 11.06 2.53 -0.91
C ILE A 84 11.43 1.23 -1.61
N VAL A 85 10.42 0.54 -2.13
CA VAL A 85 10.64 -0.76 -2.80
C VAL A 85 11.16 -0.56 -4.21
N ASN A 86 10.55 0.30 -5.02
CA ASN A 86 10.96 0.56 -6.40
C ASN A 86 11.88 1.78 -6.45
N THR A 87 13.11 1.62 -5.98
CA THR A 87 14.10 2.71 -5.96
C THR A 87 14.47 3.23 -7.34
N PRO A 88 14.64 2.40 -8.41
CA PRO A 88 14.88 2.94 -9.74
C PRO A 88 13.73 3.81 -10.25
N GLY A 89 12.50 3.46 -9.96
CA GLY A 89 11.33 4.28 -10.29
C GLY A 89 11.29 5.58 -9.49
N PHE A 90 11.76 5.56 -8.24
CA PHE A 90 11.82 6.75 -7.37
C PHE A 90 12.78 7.80 -7.93
N GLU A 91 13.95 7.41 -8.40
CA GLU A 91 14.97 8.29 -8.99
C GLU A 91 14.43 9.06 -10.21
N VAL A 92 13.60 8.42 -11.03
CA VAL A 92 13.02 9.05 -12.23
C VAL A 92 11.61 9.60 -12.01
N ARG A 93 11.09 9.53 -10.77
CA ARG A 93 9.70 9.91 -10.44
C ARG A 93 8.67 9.17 -11.31
N GLY A 94 9.01 7.94 -11.68
CA GLY A 94 8.17 7.07 -12.51
C GLY A 94 7.24 6.20 -11.66
N ARG A 95 6.23 5.59 -12.28
CA ARG A 95 5.35 4.60 -11.63
C ARG A 95 5.92 3.18 -11.74
N LYS A 96 6.54 2.88 -12.87
CA LYS A 96 7.19 1.60 -13.17
C LYS A 96 8.68 1.64 -12.83
N CYS A 97 9.30 0.49 -12.81
CA CYS A 97 10.76 0.39 -12.84
C CYS A 97 11.25 0.74 -14.26
N PRO A 98 12.08 1.79 -14.42
CA PRO A 98 12.52 2.25 -15.75
C PRO A 98 13.51 1.29 -16.43
N ILE A 99 14.09 0.35 -15.68
CA ILE A 99 15.12 -0.57 -16.18
C ILE A 99 14.50 -1.67 -17.04
N ASP A 100 13.30 -2.17 -16.65
CA ASP A 100 12.61 -3.28 -17.34
C ASP A 100 11.16 -2.95 -17.73
N ASP A 101 10.73 -1.70 -17.58
CA ASP A 101 9.37 -1.17 -17.83
C ASP A 101 8.25 -1.99 -17.15
N ALA A 102 8.55 -2.63 -16.02
CA ALA A 102 7.62 -3.47 -15.30
C ALA A 102 7.21 -2.86 -13.93
N HIS A 103 6.19 -3.47 -13.31
CA HIS A 103 5.72 -3.10 -11.98
C HIS A 103 6.18 -4.14 -10.96
N PRO A 104 7.11 -3.83 -10.04
CA PRO A 104 7.56 -4.80 -9.03
C PRO A 104 6.42 -5.38 -8.18
N ILE A 105 5.40 -4.56 -7.89
CA ILE A 105 4.24 -5.00 -7.09
C ILE A 105 3.48 -6.19 -7.71
N ASN A 106 3.52 -6.35 -9.03
CA ASN A 106 2.81 -7.42 -9.76
C ASN A 106 3.78 -8.52 -10.25
N SER A 107 4.95 -8.62 -9.63
CA SER A 107 6.00 -9.56 -10.07
C SER A 107 6.24 -10.71 -9.09
N PHE A 108 5.40 -10.87 -8.07
CA PHE A 108 5.55 -11.90 -7.05
C PHE A 108 5.26 -13.33 -7.56
N PRO A 109 5.94 -14.35 -7.03
CA PRO A 109 6.99 -14.31 -5.99
C PRO A 109 8.35 -13.76 -6.43
N GLY A 110 8.47 -13.37 -7.69
CA GLY A 110 9.71 -12.90 -8.28
C GLY A 110 10.62 -14.02 -8.80
N ASN A 111 11.75 -13.60 -9.38
CA ASN A 111 12.77 -14.50 -9.90
C ASN A 111 14.15 -13.85 -9.71
N PRO A 112 15.10 -14.49 -9.00
CA PRO A 112 16.43 -13.91 -8.76
C PRO A 112 17.26 -13.75 -10.05
N ASN A 113 16.91 -14.47 -11.11
CA ASN A 113 17.54 -14.39 -12.42
C ASN A 113 16.73 -13.61 -13.46
N GLY A 114 15.62 -12.97 -13.03
CA GLY A 114 14.73 -12.19 -13.88
C GLY A 114 15.16 -10.74 -14.07
N GLY A 115 14.27 -9.92 -14.62
CA GLY A 115 14.42 -8.47 -14.65
C GLY A 115 14.44 -7.84 -13.26
N ILE A 116 14.78 -6.55 -13.17
CA ILE A 116 14.92 -5.88 -11.87
C ILE A 116 13.61 -5.91 -11.06
N SER A 117 12.46 -5.72 -11.69
CA SER A 117 11.15 -5.82 -11.01
C SER A 117 10.92 -7.21 -10.41
N GLN A 118 11.31 -8.28 -11.08
CA GLN A 118 11.22 -9.64 -10.55
C GLN A 118 12.21 -9.89 -9.42
N ARG A 119 13.42 -9.33 -9.50
CA ARG A 119 14.42 -9.42 -8.42
C ARG A 119 13.97 -8.64 -7.18
N ILE A 120 13.38 -7.46 -7.35
CA ILE A 120 12.78 -6.69 -6.25
C ILE A 120 11.70 -7.53 -5.54
N ALA A 121 10.74 -8.09 -6.29
CA ALA A 121 9.71 -8.94 -5.73
C ALA A 121 10.28 -10.18 -5.01
N HIS A 122 11.29 -10.83 -5.62
CA HIS A 122 11.99 -11.98 -5.02
C HIS A 122 12.67 -11.60 -3.69
N THR A 123 13.37 -10.46 -3.63
CA THR A 123 14.01 -9.99 -2.41
C THR A 123 12.99 -9.71 -1.30
N ILE A 124 11.87 -9.04 -1.62
CA ILE A 124 10.78 -8.83 -0.65
C ILE A 124 10.20 -10.16 -0.17
N ALA A 125 9.91 -11.09 -1.09
CA ALA A 125 9.36 -12.39 -0.72
C ALA A 125 10.26 -13.17 0.23
N ASN A 126 11.57 -13.23 -0.05
CA ASN A 126 12.50 -14.10 0.67
C ASN A 126 13.16 -13.45 1.87
N GLU A 127 13.45 -12.15 1.84
CA GLU A 127 14.16 -11.46 2.93
C GLU A 127 13.21 -10.78 3.93
N VAL A 128 11.98 -10.50 3.50
CA VAL A 128 11.02 -9.74 4.31
C VAL A 128 9.81 -10.59 4.68
N LEU A 129 9.04 -11.05 3.69
CA LEU A 129 7.78 -11.75 3.94
C LEU A 129 7.97 -13.13 4.56
N SER A 130 9.01 -13.89 4.17
CA SER A 130 9.29 -15.24 4.67
C SER A 130 9.49 -15.33 6.18
N GLN A 131 9.79 -14.22 6.84
CA GLN A 131 10.01 -14.14 8.30
C GLN A 131 8.98 -13.27 9.01
N SER A 132 7.86 -12.98 8.34
CA SER A 132 6.81 -12.08 8.84
C SER A 132 5.56 -12.84 9.26
N ASP A 133 5.00 -12.47 10.41
CA ASP A 133 3.71 -12.99 10.89
C ASP A 133 2.53 -12.16 10.38
N TYR A 134 2.78 -10.88 10.05
CA TYR A 134 1.80 -9.90 9.54
C TYR A 134 2.45 -8.99 8.53
N TYR A 135 1.66 -8.51 7.55
CA TYR A 135 2.17 -7.63 6.52
C TYR A 135 1.23 -6.47 6.19
N ILE A 136 1.80 -5.28 5.97
CA ILE A 136 1.09 -4.11 5.44
C ILE A 136 1.82 -3.60 4.21
N ASP A 137 1.09 -3.46 3.09
CA ASP A 137 1.54 -2.74 1.91
C ASP A 137 0.96 -1.32 1.93
N HIS A 138 1.83 -0.33 2.11
CA HIS A 138 1.40 1.05 2.24
C HIS A 138 1.43 1.76 0.90
N HIS A 139 0.25 2.21 0.49
CA HIS A 139 0.01 2.99 -0.71
C HIS A 139 -0.65 4.33 -0.40
N CYS A 140 -0.67 5.22 -1.37
CA CYS A 140 -1.59 6.34 -1.47
C CYS A 140 -2.00 6.52 -2.93
N ASN A 141 -3.07 7.28 -3.18
CA ASN A 141 -3.47 7.56 -4.54
C ASN A 141 -2.35 8.28 -5.30
N ASP A 142 -1.99 7.75 -6.47
CA ASP A 142 -1.03 8.38 -7.38
C ASP A 142 -1.62 9.63 -8.04
N VAL A 143 -0.81 10.41 -8.74
CA VAL A 143 -1.16 11.69 -9.42
C VAL A 143 -2.44 11.68 -10.27
N GLN A 144 -2.82 10.51 -10.75
CA GLN A 144 -3.97 10.36 -11.65
C GLN A 144 -5.26 9.93 -10.93
N TRP A 145 -5.23 9.70 -9.62
CA TRP A 145 -6.38 9.19 -8.89
C TRP A 145 -6.68 10.01 -7.64
N VAL A 146 -7.98 10.19 -7.41
CA VAL A 146 -8.52 10.84 -6.21
C VAL A 146 -9.54 9.91 -5.58
N GLY A 147 -9.43 9.71 -4.29
CA GLY A 147 -10.37 8.89 -3.52
C GLY A 147 -10.14 9.06 -2.02
N PRO A 148 -11.09 8.66 -1.19
CA PRO A 148 -10.93 8.68 0.26
C PRO A 148 -9.92 7.62 0.73
N SER A 149 -9.34 7.84 1.91
CA SER A 149 -8.49 6.83 2.56
C SER A 149 -9.27 5.54 2.78
N ASN A 150 -8.69 4.43 2.38
CA ASN A 150 -9.32 3.12 2.48
C ASN A 150 -8.30 2.02 2.83
N VAL A 151 -8.80 0.89 3.29
CA VAL A 151 -7.99 -0.29 3.57
C VAL A 151 -8.56 -1.47 2.80
N ILE A 152 -7.69 -2.21 2.14
CA ILE A 152 -8.03 -3.38 1.34
C ILE A 152 -7.47 -4.62 2.04
N TYR A 153 -8.30 -5.64 2.18
CA TYR A 153 -7.88 -6.96 2.61
C TYR A 153 -8.45 -8.05 1.69
N ASN A 154 -7.77 -9.16 1.61
CA ASN A 154 -8.17 -10.26 0.76
C ASN A 154 -9.06 -11.25 1.53
N ARG A 155 -10.03 -11.83 0.83
CA ARG A 155 -10.79 -13.00 1.26
C ARG A 155 -10.30 -14.19 0.44
N THR A 156 -9.46 -15.01 1.06
CA THR A 156 -8.81 -16.18 0.42
C THR A 156 -9.62 -17.46 0.59
N GLY A 157 -10.47 -17.52 1.60
CA GLY A 157 -11.13 -18.73 2.09
C GLY A 157 -10.30 -19.48 3.14
N ASN A 158 -9.20 -18.91 3.60
CA ASN A 158 -8.39 -19.46 4.69
C ASN A 158 -8.88 -18.93 6.03
N ASP A 159 -9.41 -19.82 6.87
CA ASP A 159 -10.05 -19.50 8.15
C ASP A 159 -9.06 -18.90 9.18
N ASP A 160 -7.76 -19.03 8.99
CA ASP A 160 -6.75 -18.45 9.87
C ASP A 160 -6.27 -17.07 9.37
N VAL A 161 -6.17 -16.86 8.07
CA VAL A 161 -5.67 -15.62 7.44
C VAL A 161 -6.76 -14.56 7.34
N ASP A 162 -7.95 -14.93 6.84
CA ASP A 162 -9.01 -13.98 6.51
C ASP A 162 -9.51 -13.18 7.71
N PRO A 163 -9.82 -13.81 8.88
CA PRO A 163 -10.26 -13.05 10.05
C PRO A 163 -9.20 -12.12 10.61
N LYS A 164 -7.93 -12.52 10.55
CA LYS A 164 -6.81 -11.71 11.01
C LYS A 164 -6.60 -10.50 10.08
N SER A 165 -6.65 -10.70 8.75
CA SER A 165 -6.54 -9.61 7.77
C SER A 165 -7.69 -8.60 7.93
N GLU A 166 -8.92 -9.07 8.16
CA GLU A 166 -10.05 -8.19 8.46
C GLU A 166 -9.84 -7.42 9.76
N ALA A 167 -9.38 -8.07 10.83
CA ALA A 167 -9.09 -7.42 12.11
C ALA A 167 -7.99 -6.36 11.98
N MET A 168 -6.95 -6.62 11.17
CA MET A 168 -5.92 -5.64 10.82
C MET A 168 -6.53 -4.40 10.12
N ALA A 169 -7.37 -4.64 9.10
CA ALA A 169 -8.01 -3.55 8.37
C ALA A 169 -8.88 -2.67 9.27
N ARG A 170 -9.55 -3.26 10.26
CA ARG A 170 -10.39 -2.55 11.23
C ARG A 170 -9.60 -1.66 12.20
N CYS A 171 -8.28 -1.77 12.27
CA CYS A 171 -7.43 -0.89 13.08
C CYS A 171 -7.35 0.54 12.55
N PHE A 172 -7.74 0.76 11.31
CA PHE A 172 -7.70 2.07 10.66
C PHE A 172 -9.04 2.79 10.72
N LYS A 173 -9.02 4.09 11.05
CA LYS A 173 -10.22 4.92 11.09
C LYS A 173 -10.66 5.31 9.68
N THR A 174 -11.38 4.40 9.02
CA THR A 174 -11.98 4.65 7.70
C THR A 174 -13.37 4.07 7.62
N LYS A 175 -14.25 4.70 6.82
CA LYS A 175 -15.55 4.15 6.42
C LYS A 175 -15.44 3.20 5.21
N TYR A 176 -14.25 3.10 4.61
CA TYR A 176 -14.00 2.34 3.40
C TYR A 176 -13.09 1.14 3.67
N LEU A 177 -13.64 0.12 4.32
CA LEU A 177 -13.03 -1.21 4.40
C LEU A 177 -13.39 -1.97 3.13
N ARG A 178 -12.40 -2.35 2.33
CA ARG A 178 -12.62 -3.05 1.06
C ARG A 178 -12.23 -4.52 1.19
N GLU A 179 -13.21 -5.40 1.10
CA GLU A 179 -12.98 -6.82 0.98
C GLU A 179 -12.78 -7.17 -0.50
N SER A 180 -11.65 -7.74 -0.83
CA SER A 180 -11.32 -8.19 -2.18
C SER A 180 -11.23 -9.70 -2.23
N LYS A 181 -11.85 -10.31 -3.27
CA LYS A 181 -11.63 -11.72 -3.54
C LYS A 181 -10.30 -11.87 -4.29
N VAL A 182 -9.37 -12.61 -3.72
CA VAL A 182 -8.07 -12.85 -4.32
C VAL A 182 -8.23 -13.57 -5.66
N ARG A 183 -7.68 -12.98 -6.71
CA ARG A 183 -7.61 -13.61 -8.04
C ARG A 183 -6.20 -13.51 -8.63
N ASP A 184 -5.37 -12.66 -8.05
CA ASP A 184 -4.03 -12.38 -8.55
C ASP A 184 -3.00 -12.53 -7.43
N TYR A 185 -2.34 -13.68 -7.42
CA TYR A 185 -1.26 -14.00 -6.50
C TYR A 185 0.08 -13.38 -6.91
N SER A 186 0.14 -12.70 -8.04
CA SER A 186 1.35 -11.98 -8.47
C SER A 186 1.51 -10.62 -7.80
N SER A 187 0.46 -10.11 -7.10
CA SER A 187 0.57 -8.90 -6.31
C SER A 187 1.20 -9.17 -4.93
N ALA A 188 1.85 -8.16 -4.34
CA ALA A 188 2.46 -8.27 -3.01
C ALA A 188 1.45 -8.74 -1.96
N LEU A 189 0.27 -8.08 -1.89
CA LEU A 189 -0.83 -8.46 -0.99
C LEU A 189 -1.36 -9.87 -1.29
N GLY A 190 -1.55 -10.19 -2.58
CA GLY A 190 -2.05 -11.51 -3.00
C GLY A 190 -1.08 -12.63 -2.66
N TYR A 191 0.20 -12.42 -2.92
CA TYR A 191 1.25 -13.38 -2.57
C TYR A 191 1.32 -13.61 -1.06
N ALA A 192 1.43 -12.55 -0.25
CA ALA A 192 1.53 -12.67 1.20
C ALA A 192 0.34 -13.44 1.80
N THR A 193 -0.89 -13.11 1.40
CA THR A 193 -2.08 -13.83 1.88
C THR A 193 -2.13 -15.29 1.44
N ASN A 194 -1.61 -15.62 0.24
CA ASN A 194 -1.52 -17.00 -0.25
C ASN A 194 -0.46 -17.82 0.53
N GLU A 195 0.63 -17.18 0.95
CA GLU A 195 1.65 -17.79 1.81
C GLU A 195 1.19 -17.91 3.28
N GLY A 196 -0.06 -17.58 3.58
CA GLY A 196 -0.60 -17.71 4.93
C GLY A 196 -0.31 -16.53 5.85
N ILE A 197 0.18 -15.41 5.33
CA ILE A 197 0.50 -14.20 6.10
C ILE A 197 -0.73 -13.27 6.09
N PRO A 198 -1.40 -13.02 7.24
CA PRO A 198 -2.44 -12.02 7.34
C PRO A 198 -1.93 -10.65 6.89
N SER A 199 -2.61 -10.05 5.92
CA SER A 199 -2.08 -8.88 5.22
C SER A 199 -3.17 -7.91 4.82
N ILE A 200 -2.80 -6.63 4.77
CA ILE A 200 -3.65 -5.55 4.27
C ILE A 200 -2.85 -4.64 3.35
N LEU A 201 -3.58 -3.87 2.53
CA LEU A 201 -3.06 -2.75 1.78
C LEU A 201 -3.78 -1.49 2.24
N THR A 202 -3.04 -0.44 2.57
CA THR A 202 -3.61 0.87 2.90
C THR A 202 -3.49 1.79 1.70
N GLU A 203 -4.56 2.51 1.38
CA GLU A 203 -4.58 3.62 0.44
C GLU A 203 -4.83 4.89 1.23
N VAL A 204 -3.79 5.67 1.45
CA VAL A 204 -3.94 7.00 2.04
C VAL A 204 -4.51 7.90 0.96
N GLY A 205 -5.74 8.40 1.14
CA GLY A 205 -6.44 9.19 0.13
C GLY A 205 -5.67 10.44 -0.29
N SER A 206 -6.16 11.11 -1.34
CA SER A 206 -5.58 12.24 -2.06
C SER A 206 -4.45 11.90 -3.06
N MET A 207 -4.15 12.87 -3.93
CA MET A 207 -3.08 12.73 -4.93
C MET A 207 -1.71 12.81 -4.27
N MET A 208 -0.94 11.72 -4.27
CA MET A 208 0.42 11.61 -3.68
C MET A 208 0.50 11.96 -2.18
N GLY A 209 -0.62 12.34 -1.53
CA GLY A 209 -0.64 12.81 -0.15
C GLY A 209 0.10 14.14 0.07
N VAL A 210 0.24 14.91 -0.99
CA VAL A 210 0.88 16.23 -0.98
C VAL A 210 -0.13 17.27 -1.46
N SER A 211 -0.32 18.33 -0.68
CA SER A 211 -1.20 19.43 -1.06
C SER A 211 -0.70 20.10 -2.34
N SER A 212 -1.54 20.16 -3.35
CA SER A 212 -1.24 20.84 -4.63
C SER A 212 -1.05 22.35 -4.47
N MET A 213 -1.56 22.95 -3.38
CA MET A 213 -1.43 24.38 -3.11
C MET A 213 -0.13 24.75 -2.43
N THR A 214 0.37 23.91 -1.52
CA THR A 214 1.49 24.26 -0.64
C THR A 214 2.74 23.41 -0.90
N GLY A 215 2.62 22.26 -1.56
CA GLY A 215 3.70 21.29 -1.73
C GLY A 215 4.08 20.55 -0.44
N PHE A 216 3.41 20.82 0.68
CA PHE A 216 3.62 20.11 1.94
C PHE A 216 2.77 18.84 2.01
N PHE A 217 3.23 17.88 2.82
CA PHE A 217 2.44 16.68 3.12
C PHE A 217 1.11 17.03 3.79
N GLU A 218 0.08 16.27 3.48
CA GLU A 218 -1.19 16.30 4.20
C GLU A 218 -1.02 15.53 5.52
N GLU A 219 -0.73 16.27 6.59
CA GLU A 219 -0.40 15.71 7.91
C GLU A 219 -1.48 14.80 8.49
N ASP A 220 -2.76 15.09 8.21
CA ASP A 220 -3.89 14.25 8.60
C ASP A 220 -3.83 12.87 7.94
N LYS A 221 -3.35 12.77 6.71
CA LYS A 221 -3.18 11.52 5.97
C LYS A 221 -2.05 10.67 6.52
N ILE A 222 -0.91 11.31 6.79
CA ILE A 222 0.23 10.64 7.43
C ILE A 222 -0.16 10.18 8.83
N GLY A 223 -0.81 11.06 9.62
CA GLY A 223 -1.30 10.75 10.96
C GLY A 223 -2.28 9.58 10.98
N TRP A 224 -3.19 9.51 10.00
CA TRP A 224 -4.13 8.40 9.85
C TRP A 224 -3.41 7.04 9.69
N ASN A 225 -2.36 7.01 8.87
CA ASN A 225 -1.59 5.79 8.62
C ASN A 225 -0.81 5.36 9.87
N ILE A 226 -0.14 6.32 10.55
CA ILE A 226 0.61 6.08 11.78
C ILE A 226 -0.32 5.57 12.90
N GLU A 227 -1.48 6.20 13.09
CA GLU A 227 -2.47 5.78 14.09
C GLU A 227 -3.01 4.37 13.80
N GLY A 228 -3.25 4.04 12.53
CA GLY A 228 -3.69 2.71 12.11
C GLY A 228 -2.67 1.63 12.45
N VAL A 229 -1.38 1.89 12.20
CA VAL A 229 -0.30 0.96 12.55
C VAL A 229 -0.13 0.85 14.08
N ASP A 230 -0.25 1.94 14.83
CA ASP A 230 -0.22 1.90 16.30
C ASP A 230 -1.35 1.00 16.86
N ASN A 231 -2.57 1.14 16.34
CA ASN A 231 -3.69 0.27 16.70
C ASN A 231 -3.44 -1.19 16.30
N LEU A 232 -2.83 -1.44 15.14
CA LEU A 232 -2.47 -2.78 14.74
C LEU A 232 -1.40 -3.39 15.66
N MET A 233 -0.37 -2.65 16.03
CA MET A 233 0.65 -3.11 16.97
C MET A 233 0.04 -3.46 18.34
N LYS A 234 -0.99 -2.73 18.79
CA LYS A 234 -1.79 -3.10 19.99
C LYS A 234 -2.57 -4.39 19.75
N LEU A 235 -3.22 -4.54 18.60
CA LEU A 235 -4.03 -5.72 18.25
C LEU A 235 -3.21 -7.00 18.29
N ILE A 236 -2.01 -6.97 17.70
CA ILE A 236 -1.12 -8.14 17.64
C ILE A 236 -0.19 -8.29 18.86
N GLY A 237 -0.38 -7.45 19.89
CA GLY A 237 0.33 -7.53 21.16
C GLY A 237 1.78 -7.06 21.15
N MET A 238 2.19 -6.30 20.12
CA MET A 238 3.54 -5.72 20.06
C MET A 238 3.73 -4.58 21.06
N ILE A 239 2.69 -3.81 21.34
CA ILE A 239 2.65 -2.77 22.36
C ILE A 239 1.42 -2.94 23.24
N ASP A 240 1.47 -2.42 24.45
CA ASP A 240 0.35 -2.51 25.38
C ASP A 240 -0.73 -1.46 25.02
N GLY A 241 -1.99 -1.79 25.24
CA GLY A 241 -3.13 -0.90 25.01
C GLY A 241 -4.33 -1.60 24.37
N THR A 242 -5.44 -0.87 24.27
CA THR A 242 -6.65 -1.36 23.61
C THR A 242 -6.67 -0.80 22.17
N PRO A 243 -6.71 -1.65 21.13
CA PRO A 243 -6.74 -1.17 19.75
C PRO A 243 -8.10 -0.57 19.44
N TYR A 244 -8.13 0.46 18.60
CA TYR A 244 -9.34 0.85 17.90
C TYR A 244 -9.73 -0.26 16.90
N GLN A 245 -11.03 -0.54 16.79
CA GLN A 245 -11.59 -1.48 15.83
C GLN A 245 -12.82 -0.87 15.17
N SER A 246 -12.73 -0.58 13.87
CA SER A 246 -13.84 -0.06 13.07
C SER A 246 -15.01 -1.03 13.06
N LYS A 247 -16.24 -0.49 13.19
CA LYS A 247 -17.51 -1.24 13.09
C LYS A 247 -18.15 -1.14 11.71
N GLU A 248 -17.49 -0.47 10.78
CA GLU A 248 -17.97 -0.29 9.42
C GLU A 248 -18.14 -1.63 8.70
N LYS A 249 -19.15 -1.70 7.85
CA LYS A 249 -19.37 -2.88 7.01
C LYS A 249 -18.40 -2.88 5.84
N PRO A 250 -17.73 -4.01 5.55
CA PRO A 250 -16.87 -4.11 4.39
C PRO A 250 -17.63 -3.89 3.07
N ILE A 251 -16.98 -3.19 2.17
CA ILE A 251 -17.43 -3.04 0.78
C ILE A 251 -16.94 -4.25 0.00
N THR A 252 -17.87 -5.05 -0.48
CA THR A 252 -17.60 -6.30 -1.20
C THR A 252 -17.86 -6.21 -2.71
N ASN A 253 -18.54 -5.14 -3.15
CA ASN A 253 -18.88 -4.95 -4.55
C ASN A 253 -18.33 -3.62 -5.07
N ILE A 254 -17.47 -3.70 -6.08
CA ILE A 254 -16.87 -2.55 -6.76
C ILE A 254 -17.22 -2.63 -8.24
N VAL A 255 -17.75 -1.55 -8.77
CA VAL A 255 -18.09 -1.42 -10.18
C VAL A 255 -17.12 -0.46 -10.85
N TYR A 256 -16.37 -0.96 -11.83
CA TYR A 256 -15.47 -0.14 -12.63
C TYR A 256 -16.20 0.38 -13.87
N LEU A 257 -16.31 1.71 -13.96
CA LEU A 257 -16.87 2.37 -15.13
C LEU A 257 -15.75 2.62 -16.15
N LYS A 258 -16.01 2.27 -17.41
CA LYS A 258 -15.06 2.45 -18.51
C LYS A 258 -15.72 3.26 -19.60
N ALA A 259 -14.98 4.24 -20.14
CA ALA A 259 -15.38 4.96 -21.33
C ALA A 259 -15.42 4.01 -22.55
N LYS A 260 -16.41 4.16 -23.40
CA LYS A 260 -16.54 3.46 -24.70
C LYS A 260 -15.88 4.24 -25.83
N HIS A 261 -15.69 5.54 -25.64
CA HIS A 261 -15.08 6.44 -26.61
C HIS A 261 -13.82 7.07 -26.05
N SER A 262 -12.81 7.22 -26.89
CA SER A 262 -11.61 7.99 -26.55
C SER A 262 -11.89 9.49 -26.56
N GLY A 263 -11.29 10.21 -25.62
CA GLY A 263 -11.43 11.66 -25.48
C GLY A 263 -10.90 12.13 -24.13
N ILE A 264 -11.24 13.36 -23.79
CA ILE A 264 -10.89 13.99 -22.50
C ILE A 264 -12.03 13.70 -21.51
N LEU A 265 -11.69 13.15 -20.36
CA LEU A 265 -12.66 12.84 -19.30
C LEU A 265 -12.92 14.10 -18.45
N PHE A 266 -14.19 14.41 -18.26
CA PHE A 266 -14.69 15.47 -17.37
C PHE A 266 -15.56 14.83 -16.28
N PRO A 267 -15.09 14.78 -15.02
CA PRO A 267 -15.91 14.35 -13.90
C PRO A 267 -17.12 15.30 -13.69
N LEU A 268 -18.27 14.74 -13.34
CA LEU A 268 -19.49 15.46 -12.97
C LEU A 268 -19.85 15.32 -11.49
N VAL A 269 -19.09 14.51 -10.77
CA VAL A 269 -19.21 14.22 -9.34
C VAL A 269 -17.81 14.22 -8.71
N GLU A 270 -17.76 14.28 -7.39
CA GLU A 270 -16.49 14.18 -6.66
C GLU A 270 -16.29 12.79 -6.07
N ALA A 271 -15.04 12.49 -5.71
CA ALA A 271 -14.77 11.30 -4.91
C ALA A 271 -15.45 11.44 -3.54
N ASP A 272 -16.00 10.35 -3.02
CA ASP A 272 -16.82 10.28 -1.81
C ASP A 272 -18.31 10.71 -1.99
N ASP A 273 -18.70 11.18 -3.16
CA ASP A 273 -20.11 11.45 -3.46
C ASP A 273 -20.94 10.16 -3.48
N TYR A 274 -22.17 10.25 -2.94
CA TYR A 274 -23.18 9.23 -3.18
C TYR A 274 -23.88 9.51 -4.52
N VAL A 275 -23.98 8.49 -5.36
CA VAL A 275 -24.62 8.56 -6.67
C VAL A 275 -25.77 7.55 -6.77
N SER A 276 -26.83 7.95 -7.46
CA SER A 276 -27.95 7.08 -7.75
C SER A 276 -27.73 6.32 -9.07
N LYS A 277 -28.37 5.17 -9.20
CA LYS A 277 -28.45 4.46 -10.46
C LYS A 277 -28.97 5.37 -11.58
N CYS A 278 -28.35 5.30 -12.76
CA CYS A 278 -28.58 6.13 -13.93
C CYS A 278 -28.15 7.61 -13.79
N GLN A 279 -27.55 8.02 -12.69
CA GLN A 279 -26.96 9.35 -12.57
C GLN A 279 -25.73 9.49 -13.47
N ALA A 280 -25.61 10.63 -14.17
CA ALA A 280 -24.39 10.98 -14.90
C ALA A 280 -23.25 11.26 -13.93
N VAL A 281 -22.10 10.61 -14.13
CA VAL A 281 -20.92 10.72 -13.26
C VAL A 281 -19.70 11.29 -13.97
N ALA A 282 -19.64 11.21 -15.29
CA ALA A 282 -18.59 11.83 -16.10
C ALA A 282 -19.05 12.02 -17.54
N GLU A 283 -18.32 12.86 -18.26
CA GLU A 283 -18.45 13.03 -19.71
C GLU A 283 -17.10 12.77 -20.39
N ILE A 284 -17.17 12.25 -21.61
CA ILE A 284 -16.04 12.21 -22.54
C ILE A 284 -16.28 13.27 -23.60
N ARG A 285 -15.31 14.13 -23.81
CA ARG A 285 -15.36 15.19 -24.84
C ARG A 285 -14.19 15.06 -25.80
N ASP A 286 -14.36 15.56 -27.02
CA ASP A 286 -13.25 15.71 -27.95
C ASP A 286 -12.35 16.91 -27.57
N PRO A 287 -11.19 17.11 -28.22
CA PRO A 287 -10.32 18.25 -27.95
C PRO A 287 -10.94 19.62 -28.22
N PHE A 288 -12.06 19.67 -28.92
CA PHE A 288 -12.80 20.90 -29.22
C PHE A 288 -13.94 21.16 -28.23
N GLY A 289 -14.15 20.25 -27.26
CA GLY A 289 -15.16 20.36 -26.21
C GLY A 289 -16.51 19.71 -26.55
N ASN A 290 -16.68 19.12 -27.73
CA ASN A 290 -17.92 18.45 -28.09
C ASN A 290 -18.08 17.15 -27.30
N GLN A 291 -19.28 16.95 -26.71
CA GLN A 291 -19.60 15.75 -25.92
C GLN A 291 -19.70 14.53 -26.85
N LYS A 292 -18.93 13.48 -26.53
CA LYS A 292 -18.93 12.19 -27.23
C LYS A 292 -19.67 11.10 -26.47
N GLU A 293 -19.62 11.15 -25.14
CA GLU A 293 -20.23 10.14 -24.26
C GLU A 293 -20.59 10.75 -22.91
N VAL A 294 -21.67 10.26 -22.31
CA VAL A 294 -22.00 10.45 -20.89
C VAL A 294 -21.86 9.10 -20.20
N ILE A 295 -21.05 9.05 -19.17
CA ILE A 295 -20.87 7.86 -18.33
C ILE A 295 -21.88 7.97 -17.19
N ILE A 296 -22.71 6.94 -17.04
CA ILE A 296 -23.74 6.85 -16.00
C ILE A 296 -23.44 5.76 -15.00
N SER A 297 -23.84 5.95 -13.75
CA SER A 297 -23.74 4.91 -12.72
C SER A 297 -24.75 3.78 -12.99
N PRO A 298 -24.33 2.51 -13.04
CA PRO A 298 -25.25 1.37 -13.18
C PRO A 298 -25.92 0.97 -11.86
N VAL A 299 -25.50 1.53 -10.73
CA VAL A 299 -25.93 1.18 -9.36
C VAL A 299 -26.06 2.42 -8.49
N ASP A 300 -26.76 2.29 -7.39
CA ASP A 300 -26.67 3.21 -6.26
C ASP A 300 -25.35 2.91 -5.50
N GLY A 301 -24.62 3.95 -5.09
CA GLY A 301 -23.36 3.72 -4.40
C GLY A 301 -22.53 4.97 -4.15
N VAL A 302 -21.32 4.78 -3.70
CA VAL A 302 -20.35 5.85 -3.42
C VAL A 302 -19.22 5.80 -4.43
N VAL A 303 -18.79 6.97 -4.90
CA VAL A 303 -17.63 7.13 -5.78
C VAL A 303 -16.35 6.93 -4.96
N SER A 304 -15.82 5.71 -4.96
CA SER A 304 -14.66 5.34 -4.13
C SER A 304 -13.31 5.70 -4.75
N LEU A 305 -13.27 5.96 -6.04
CA LEU A 305 -12.06 6.35 -6.76
C LEU A 305 -12.43 7.03 -8.07
N MET A 306 -11.78 8.12 -8.37
CA MET A 306 -11.91 8.84 -9.65
C MET A 306 -10.54 9.06 -10.27
N THR A 307 -10.50 9.05 -11.59
CA THR A 307 -9.32 9.55 -12.28
C THR A 307 -9.34 11.08 -12.28
N SER A 308 -8.23 11.68 -11.82
CA SER A 308 -8.01 13.12 -11.87
C SER A 308 -7.45 13.56 -13.22
N TYR A 309 -7.16 12.63 -14.09
CA TYR A 309 -6.51 12.89 -15.37
C TYR A 309 -7.52 13.18 -16.45
N ARG A 310 -7.38 14.35 -17.06
CA ARG A 310 -8.21 14.78 -18.20
C ARG A 310 -7.44 14.55 -19.50
N ALA A 311 -7.10 13.30 -19.77
CA ALA A 311 -6.41 12.97 -21.02
C ALA A 311 -6.85 11.61 -21.56
#